data_2ba1c0861a50487c24dfdecc010aa472
#
_entry.id   2ba1c0861a50487c24dfdecc010aa472
#
_cell.length_a   1.000
_cell.length_b   1.000
_cell.length_c   1.000
_cell.angle_alpha   90.00
_cell.angle_beta   90.00
_cell.angle_gamma   90.00
#
_symmetry.space_group_name_H-M   'P 1'
#
loop_
_entity.id
_entity.type
_entity.pdbx_description
1 polymer ?
#
loop_
_entity_poly.entity_id
_entity_poly.type
_entity_poly.pdbx_seq_one_letter_code
_entity_poly.pdbx_strand_id
1 'polypeptide(L)'
;MSAGSWYFYMMKYIDVHAHVNFAAFDHDREETVKRTLEGDTWMINVGTQKDTAKGAVELANRYEKGVYAIVGLHPIHTDKSYHDEKELGEGARNFTSRGEVFDYEYYKKLAMDPKVVGIGECGLDYYKRNTNQRMETNATNERNTNLRLRRFGRSPDRSVGDDTNKDEDKDTSIERQKEAFRKQIELANLVNKPLMLHVRNPSEEISNIQALPRQSSGQAISKQIPISNISLDKARDKQFPMEEGGNPPVRKNGPPPLGKEEEPRRVVSAYRDAVAILKAEAKVKANFHFFAGTIEEFKEILDAGFYVSFTGVITFAKEYEELIQYAPMDRIMSETDCPYVTPAPYRGKRNEPLYVKEVVKKIAEIKKLSLEKTAEELFENARGFFDI
;
A
#
# COMPACT_ATOMS: atom_id res chain seq x y z
N MET A 1 56.42 8.25 6.52
CA MET A 1 55.51 7.27 5.90
C MET A 1 54.22 7.32 6.71
N SER A 2 53.23 8.04 6.23
CA SER A 2 51.95 8.24 6.91
C SER A 2 51.08 6.99 6.70
N ALA A 3 50.71 6.38 7.79
CA ALA A 3 49.71 5.30 7.79
C ALA A 3 48.39 5.88 7.30
N GLY A 4 48.05 5.61 6.06
CA GLY A 4 46.72 5.91 5.50
C GLY A 4 45.68 5.11 6.29
N SER A 5 44.85 5.86 7.01
CA SER A 5 43.64 5.33 7.64
C SER A 5 42.71 4.81 6.52
N TRP A 6 42.74 3.50 6.29
CA TRP A 6 41.73 2.82 5.50
C TRP A 6 40.45 2.79 6.35
N TYR A 7 39.65 3.89 6.31
CA TYR A 7 38.24 3.81 6.67
C TYR A 7 37.60 2.87 5.67
N PHE A 8 37.43 1.61 6.04
CA PHE A 8 36.43 0.77 5.40
C PHE A 8 35.10 1.48 5.58
N TYR A 9 34.63 2.10 4.52
CA TYR A 9 33.29 2.67 4.45
C TYR A 9 32.34 1.47 4.52
N MET A 10 31.91 1.12 5.76
CA MET A 10 30.95 0.05 5.94
C MET A 10 29.64 0.53 5.32
N MET A 11 29.17 -0.21 4.32
CA MET A 11 27.93 0.06 3.60
C MET A 11 26.77 -0.05 4.57
N LYS A 12 25.99 1.04 4.73
CA LYS A 12 24.86 1.09 5.64
C LYS A 12 23.56 0.97 4.88
N TYR A 13 22.58 0.36 5.52
CA TYR A 13 21.23 0.19 5.02
C TYR A 13 20.23 0.77 6.01
N ILE A 14 19.04 1.11 5.54
CA ILE A 14 17.93 1.50 6.40
C ILE A 14 16.63 0.91 5.85
N ASP A 15 15.89 0.27 6.74
CA ASP A 15 14.52 -0.14 6.52
C ASP A 15 13.61 0.96 7.07
N VAL A 16 12.94 1.70 6.17
CA VAL A 16 12.13 2.85 6.58
C VAL A 16 10.73 2.47 7.06
N HIS A 17 10.34 1.18 6.92
CA HIS A 17 9.03 0.71 7.35
C HIS A 17 9.06 -0.76 7.80
N ALA A 18 9.10 -0.96 9.11
CA ALA A 18 9.13 -2.27 9.76
C ALA A 18 8.12 -2.34 10.92
N HIS A 19 7.68 -3.54 11.27
CA HIS A 19 6.79 -3.77 12.42
C HIS A 19 7.37 -4.81 13.39
N VAL A 20 8.64 -4.65 13.78
CA VAL A 20 9.27 -5.53 14.79
C VAL A 20 8.60 -5.40 16.16
N ASN A 21 7.85 -4.32 16.39
CA ASN A 21 6.97 -4.10 17.54
C ASN A 21 5.72 -5.01 17.57
N PHE A 22 5.41 -5.73 16.49
CA PHE A 22 4.23 -6.61 16.42
C PHE A 22 4.45 -7.97 17.09
N ALA A 23 3.34 -8.64 17.46
CA ALA A 23 3.34 -9.95 18.11
C ALA A 23 4.03 -11.06 17.30
N ALA A 24 4.15 -10.90 15.97
CA ALA A 24 4.90 -11.82 15.12
C ALA A 24 6.38 -11.98 15.51
N PHE A 25 6.92 -11.03 16.29
CA PHE A 25 8.29 -11.00 16.77
C PHE A 25 8.42 -11.24 18.29
N ASP A 26 7.34 -11.53 19.02
CA ASP A 26 7.38 -11.62 20.49
C ASP A 26 8.42 -12.61 21.03
N HIS A 27 8.67 -13.70 20.29
CA HIS A 27 9.57 -14.76 20.74
C HIS A 27 11.06 -14.52 20.41
N ASP A 28 11.39 -13.59 19.48
CA ASP A 28 12.78 -13.34 19.05
C ASP A 28 13.04 -11.87 18.66
N ARG A 29 12.25 -10.93 19.21
CA ARG A 29 12.33 -9.50 18.89
C ARG A 29 13.73 -8.92 19.12
N GLU A 30 14.31 -9.17 20.29
CA GLU A 30 15.64 -8.66 20.65
C GLU A 30 16.73 -9.22 19.72
N GLU A 31 16.67 -10.51 19.41
CA GLU A 31 17.59 -11.17 18.49
C GLU A 31 17.42 -10.62 17.06
N THR A 32 16.18 -10.33 16.64
CA THR A 32 15.91 -9.70 15.33
C THR A 32 16.53 -8.31 15.23
N VAL A 33 16.33 -7.47 16.25
CA VAL A 33 16.95 -6.13 16.29
C VAL A 33 18.47 -6.24 16.30
N LYS A 34 19.03 -7.12 17.14
CA LYS A 34 20.47 -7.32 17.28
C LYS A 34 21.12 -7.71 15.94
N ARG A 35 20.61 -8.79 15.27
CA ARG A 35 21.18 -9.23 13.98
C ARG A 35 21.00 -8.19 12.87
N THR A 36 19.94 -7.36 12.93
CA THR A 36 19.73 -6.28 11.98
C THR A 36 20.78 -5.19 12.13
N LEU A 37 21.04 -4.74 13.37
CA LEU A 37 22.07 -3.73 13.67
C LEU A 37 23.49 -4.25 13.40
N GLU A 38 23.79 -5.51 13.77
CA GLU A 38 25.07 -6.17 13.46
C GLU A 38 25.28 -6.33 11.95
N GLY A 39 24.21 -6.38 11.19
CA GLY A 39 24.21 -6.35 9.72
C GLY A 39 24.24 -4.93 9.12
N ASP A 40 24.69 -3.89 9.85
CA ASP A 40 24.78 -2.50 9.39
C ASP A 40 23.46 -1.95 8.84
N THR A 41 22.34 -2.40 9.38
CA THR A 41 20.99 -2.00 8.94
C THR A 41 20.28 -1.28 10.08
N TRP A 42 19.82 -0.06 9.83
CA TRP A 42 18.92 0.67 10.71
C TRP A 42 17.48 0.34 10.39
N MET A 43 16.55 0.59 11.33
CA MET A 43 15.14 0.34 11.13
C MET A 43 14.27 1.41 11.76
N ILE A 44 13.12 1.68 11.11
CA ILE A 44 12.06 2.52 11.65
C ILE A 44 10.84 1.63 11.89
N ASN A 45 10.48 1.45 13.17
CA ASN A 45 9.32 0.65 13.55
C ASN A 45 8.05 1.49 13.52
N VAL A 46 7.06 1.05 12.77
CA VAL A 46 5.83 1.78 12.54
C VAL A 46 4.70 1.24 13.42
N GLY A 47 4.03 2.14 14.12
CA GLY A 47 2.80 1.86 14.84
C GLY A 47 1.57 2.11 13.97
N THR A 48 0.54 1.29 14.14
CA THR A 48 -0.69 1.34 13.34
C THR A 48 -1.93 1.72 14.17
N GLN A 49 -1.82 1.67 15.50
CA GLN A 49 -2.83 2.02 16.47
C GLN A 49 -2.17 2.30 17.84
N LYS A 50 -2.94 2.73 18.84
CA LYS A 50 -2.39 3.16 20.15
C LYS A 50 -1.36 2.18 20.74
N ASP A 51 -1.69 0.90 20.82
CA ASP A 51 -0.87 -0.12 21.48
C ASP A 51 0.44 -0.36 20.70
N THR A 52 0.34 -0.49 19.37
CA THR A 52 1.50 -0.73 18.49
C THR A 52 2.38 0.51 18.36
N ALA A 53 1.79 1.73 18.33
CA ALA A 53 2.53 2.97 18.35
C ALA A 53 3.34 3.13 19.64
N LYS A 54 2.73 2.87 20.80
CA LYS A 54 3.44 2.84 22.09
C LYS A 54 4.58 1.80 22.08
N GLY A 55 4.30 0.58 21.59
CA GLY A 55 5.30 -0.49 21.50
C GLY A 55 6.49 -0.13 20.60
N ALA A 56 6.25 0.60 19.49
CA ALA A 56 7.31 1.07 18.60
C ALA A 56 8.23 2.07 19.31
N VAL A 57 7.66 3.02 20.06
CA VAL A 57 8.43 4.00 20.84
C VAL A 57 9.22 3.32 21.96
N GLU A 58 8.61 2.41 22.71
CA GLU A 58 9.27 1.66 23.77
C GLU A 58 10.42 0.80 23.23
N LEU A 59 10.25 0.18 22.06
CA LEU A 59 11.32 -0.57 21.40
C LEU A 59 12.46 0.35 20.98
N ALA A 60 12.18 1.46 20.33
CA ALA A 60 13.19 2.40 19.84
C ALA A 60 14.02 2.99 20.99
N ASN A 61 13.41 3.27 22.14
CA ASN A 61 14.08 3.81 23.33
C ASN A 61 15.04 2.83 24.04
N ARG A 62 15.04 1.54 23.69
CA ARG A 62 16.00 0.57 24.21
C ARG A 62 17.37 0.64 23.53
N TYR A 63 17.45 1.35 22.40
CA TYR A 63 18.65 1.42 21.57
C TYR A 63 19.10 2.88 21.40
N GLU A 64 20.36 3.13 21.60
CA GLU A 64 20.93 4.47 21.46
C GLU A 64 20.82 4.99 20.03
N LYS A 65 21.08 4.11 19.01
CA LYS A 65 21.13 4.46 17.60
C LYS A 65 20.63 3.32 16.72
N GLY A 66 20.11 3.66 15.52
CA GLY A 66 19.74 2.71 14.49
C GLY A 66 18.35 2.11 14.64
N VAL A 67 17.60 2.43 15.72
CA VAL A 67 16.21 2.02 15.91
C VAL A 67 15.38 3.25 16.23
N TYR A 68 14.36 3.48 15.40
CA TYR A 68 13.47 4.64 15.47
C TYR A 68 12.01 4.21 15.43
N ALA A 69 11.08 5.14 15.62
CA ALA A 69 9.66 4.88 15.62
C ALA A 69 8.90 5.91 14.76
N ILE A 70 7.77 5.45 14.20
CA ILE A 70 6.71 6.27 13.60
C ILE A 70 5.43 5.95 14.35
N VAL A 71 4.60 6.96 14.63
CA VAL A 71 3.38 6.82 15.42
C VAL A 71 2.18 7.42 14.72
N GLY A 72 1.08 6.68 14.66
CA GLY A 72 -0.17 7.11 14.03
C GLY A 72 -1.26 6.07 14.09
N LEU A 73 -2.37 6.37 13.40
CA LEU A 73 -3.53 5.50 13.25
C LEU A 73 -3.71 5.12 11.78
N HIS A 74 -3.51 3.85 11.50
CA HIS A 74 -3.68 3.29 10.17
C HIS A 74 -5.15 3.38 9.72
N PRO A 75 -5.45 3.68 8.44
CA PRO A 75 -6.81 3.85 7.95
C PRO A 75 -7.74 2.66 8.20
N ILE A 76 -7.24 1.41 8.15
CA ILE A 76 -8.07 0.23 8.44
C ILE A 76 -8.56 0.16 9.88
N HIS A 77 -7.89 0.83 10.82
CA HIS A 77 -8.25 0.86 12.22
C HIS A 77 -9.25 1.95 12.60
N THR A 78 -9.63 2.84 11.66
CA THR A 78 -10.68 3.84 11.88
C THR A 78 -12.07 3.21 11.96
N ASP A 79 -12.22 1.96 11.48
CA ASP A 79 -13.44 1.18 11.52
C ASP A 79 -13.24 -0.15 12.25
N LYS A 80 -14.35 -0.67 12.79
CA LYS A 80 -14.37 -2.02 13.33
C LYS A 80 -14.49 -3.02 12.19
N SER A 81 -13.39 -3.67 11.82
CA SER A 81 -13.33 -4.61 10.70
C SER A 81 -12.55 -5.87 11.06
N TYR A 82 -12.98 -7.00 10.49
CA TYR A 82 -12.29 -8.28 10.64
C TYR A 82 -11.25 -8.45 9.54
N HIS A 83 -10.06 -8.89 9.92
CA HIS A 83 -8.94 -9.15 9.04
C HIS A 83 -8.50 -10.59 9.18
N ASP A 84 -8.48 -11.35 8.08
CA ASP A 84 -8.08 -12.74 8.06
C ASP A 84 -6.65 -12.92 7.50
N GLU A 85 -6.11 -14.12 7.68
CA GLU A 85 -4.77 -14.48 7.20
C GLU A 85 -4.61 -14.26 5.67
N LYS A 86 -5.71 -14.39 4.90
CA LYS A 86 -5.66 -14.19 3.45
C LYS A 86 -5.45 -12.73 3.06
N GLU A 87 -5.94 -11.81 3.90
CA GLU A 87 -5.74 -10.36 3.73
C GLU A 87 -4.36 -9.92 4.22
N LEU A 88 -3.90 -10.51 5.33
CA LEU A 88 -2.69 -10.12 6.05
C LEU A 88 -1.42 -10.83 5.56
N GLY A 89 -1.56 -11.94 4.83
CA GLY A 89 -0.45 -12.76 4.38
C GLY A 89 -0.22 -14.02 5.23
N GLU A 90 0.57 -14.94 4.70
CA GLU A 90 0.86 -16.24 5.32
C GLU A 90 1.55 -16.06 6.69
N GLY A 91 1.00 -16.71 7.71
CA GLY A 91 1.50 -16.68 9.08
C GLY A 91 0.95 -15.54 9.94
N ALA A 92 0.12 -14.66 9.39
CA ALA A 92 -0.56 -13.63 10.18
C ALA A 92 -1.74 -14.22 10.95
N ARG A 93 -1.99 -13.69 12.16
CA ARG A 93 -3.16 -14.08 12.96
C ARG A 93 -4.35 -13.22 12.60
N ASN A 94 -5.52 -13.85 12.46
CA ASN A 94 -6.77 -13.14 12.31
C ASN A 94 -7.01 -12.18 13.47
N PHE A 95 -7.45 -10.97 13.18
CA PHE A 95 -7.83 -10.00 14.20
C PHE A 95 -9.04 -9.17 13.77
N THR A 96 -9.70 -8.55 14.75
CA THR A 96 -10.73 -7.55 14.51
C THR A 96 -10.21 -6.21 14.98
N SER A 97 -10.16 -5.22 14.09
CA SER A 97 -9.84 -3.85 14.46
C SER A 97 -10.91 -3.29 15.42
N ARG A 98 -10.49 -2.44 16.36
CA ARG A 98 -11.39 -1.93 17.40
C ARG A 98 -12.30 -0.79 16.92
N GLY A 99 -11.95 -0.13 15.80
CA GLY A 99 -12.57 1.09 15.35
C GLY A 99 -12.14 2.27 16.23
N GLU A 100 -10.88 2.69 16.12
CA GLU A 100 -10.33 3.78 16.90
C GLU A 100 -10.65 5.14 16.26
N VAL A 101 -11.04 6.12 17.09
CA VAL A 101 -10.99 7.53 16.72
C VAL A 101 -9.58 8.05 17.02
N PHE A 102 -9.02 8.83 16.09
CA PHE A 102 -7.68 9.39 16.28
C PHE A 102 -7.63 10.30 17.52
N ASP A 103 -6.90 9.86 18.54
CA ASP A 103 -6.71 10.58 19.79
C ASP A 103 -5.51 11.52 19.68
N TYR A 104 -5.80 12.77 19.29
CA TYR A 104 -4.78 13.78 18.98
C TYR A 104 -3.77 13.99 20.13
N GLU A 105 -4.21 14.13 21.36
CA GLU A 105 -3.33 14.38 22.50
C GLU A 105 -2.48 13.16 22.87
N TYR A 106 -3.03 11.96 22.71
CA TYR A 106 -2.27 10.72 22.90
C TYR A 106 -1.11 10.61 21.90
N TYR A 107 -1.40 10.75 20.60
CA TYR A 107 -0.37 10.64 19.55
C TYR A 107 0.61 11.82 19.59
N LYS A 108 0.16 13.03 19.93
CA LYS A 108 1.02 14.19 20.14
C LYS A 108 2.05 13.94 21.25
N LYS A 109 1.63 13.34 22.37
CA LYS A 109 2.55 12.96 23.45
C LYS A 109 3.63 11.99 22.97
N LEU A 110 3.25 10.97 22.20
CA LEU A 110 4.21 10.02 21.62
C LEU A 110 5.13 10.71 20.60
N ALA A 111 4.57 11.57 19.76
CA ALA A 111 5.30 12.27 18.71
C ALA A 111 6.39 13.23 19.25
N MET A 112 6.31 13.65 20.51
CA MET A 112 7.35 14.48 21.17
C MET A 112 8.57 13.68 21.62
N ASP A 113 8.50 12.34 21.60
CA ASP A 113 9.68 11.51 21.91
C ASP A 113 10.75 11.70 20.81
N PRO A 114 12.04 11.87 21.18
CA PRO A 114 13.12 12.07 20.21
C PRO A 114 13.38 10.86 19.30
N LYS A 115 12.96 9.65 19.70
CA LYS A 115 13.02 8.44 18.87
C LYS A 115 11.92 8.35 17.84
N VAL A 116 10.87 9.16 17.96
CA VAL A 116 9.82 9.26 16.94
C VAL A 116 10.26 10.20 15.84
N VAL A 117 10.39 9.68 14.62
CA VAL A 117 10.95 10.39 13.47
C VAL A 117 9.91 10.73 12.40
N GLY A 118 8.66 10.29 12.56
CA GLY A 118 7.58 10.55 11.61
C GLY A 118 6.19 10.31 12.23
N ILE A 119 5.16 10.77 11.52
CA ILE A 119 3.75 10.53 11.83
C ILE A 119 3.17 9.58 10.81
N GLY A 120 2.54 8.50 11.28
CA GLY A 120 1.99 7.39 10.51
C GLY A 120 1.96 6.10 11.34
N GLU A 121 1.52 5.03 10.78
CA GLU A 121 1.04 4.84 9.44
C GLU A 121 -0.34 5.50 9.29
N CYS A 122 -0.53 6.36 8.32
CA CYS A 122 -1.77 7.09 8.12
C CYS A 122 -2.12 7.16 6.62
N GLY A 123 -3.31 7.60 6.26
CA GLY A 123 -3.69 7.74 4.86
C GLY A 123 -5.06 7.17 4.53
N LEU A 124 -5.19 6.50 3.38
CA LEU A 124 -6.47 6.07 2.83
C LEU A 124 -6.41 4.62 2.31
N ASP A 125 -7.32 3.77 2.76
CA ASP A 125 -7.48 2.40 2.28
C ASP A 125 -8.90 2.18 1.74
N TYR A 126 -9.01 2.08 0.42
CA TYR A 126 -10.29 1.89 -0.27
C TYR A 126 -10.56 0.43 -0.66
N TYR A 127 -9.66 -0.49 -0.29
CA TYR A 127 -9.72 -1.89 -0.70
C TYR A 127 -11.04 -2.62 -0.35
N LYS A 128 -11.60 -2.36 0.84
CA LYS A 128 -12.82 -3.04 1.31
C LYS A 128 -14.11 -2.58 0.66
N ARG A 129 -14.06 -1.61 -0.25
CA ARG A 129 -15.26 -1.11 -0.93
C ARG A 129 -16.07 -2.21 -1.65
N ASN A 130 -15.41 -3.33 -2.03
CA ASN A 130 -16.03 -4.43 -2.81
C ASN A 130 -16.14 -5.78 -2.07
N THR A 131 -15.53 -5.96 -0.89
CA THR A 131 -15.50 -7.29 -0.23
C THR A 131 -16.79 -7.67 0.46
N ASN A 132 -17.65 -6.72 0.82
CA ASN A 132 -18.95 -7.03 1.43
C ASN A 132 -19.92 -7.73 0.47
N GLN A 133 -19.79 -7.56 -0.86
CA GLN A 133 -20.54 -8.33 -1.84
C GLN A 133 -20.14 -9.81 -1.89
N ARG A 134 -18.87 -10.15 -1.61
CA ARG A 134 -18.39 -11.55 -1.63
C ARG A 134 -18.79 -12.36 -0.39
N MET A 135 -18.93 -11.74 0.78
CA MET A 135 -19.36 -12.45 1.98
C MET A 135 -20.84 -12.83 1.94
N GLU A 136 -21.71 -12.01 1.34
CA GLU A 136 -23.13 -12.34 1.17
C GLU A 136 -23.36 -13.44 0.14
N THR A 137 -22.56 -13.52 -0.93
CA THR A 137 -22.65 -14.61 -1.92
C THR A 137 -22.19 -15.95 -1.34
N ASN A 138 -21.22 -15.98 -0.44
CA ASN A 138 -20.79 -17.20 0.23
C ASN A 138 -21.78 -17.62 1.34
N ALA A 139 -22.33 -16.68 2.11
CA ALA A 139 -23.36 -16.98 3.10
C ALA A 139 -24.69 -17.44 2.47
N THR A 140 -25.04 -16.93 1.28
CA THR A 140 -26.21 -17.39 0.52
C THR A 140 -25.96 -18.74 -0.14
N ASN A 141 -24.75 -19.05 -0.58
CA ASN A 141 -24.41 -20.37 -1.14
C ASN A 141 -24.37 -21.46 -0.05
N GLU A 142 -23.88 -21.19 1.15
CA GLU A 142 -23.95 -22.12 2.28
C GLU A 142 -25.39 -22.34 2.78
N ARG A 143 -26.23 -21.30 2.78
CA ARG A 143 -27.67 -21.45 3.11
C ARG A 143 -28.44 -22.22 2.03
N ASN A 144 -28.10 -22.07 0.76
CA ASN A 144 -28.74 -22.80 -0.34
C ASN A 144 -28.34 -24.28 -0.38
N THR A 145 -27.16 -24.66 0.11
CA THR A 145 -26.77 -26.09 0.23
C THR A 145 -27.51 -26.77 1.38
N ASN A 146 -27.84 -26.06 2.46
CA ASN A 146 -28.59 -26.61 3.59
C ASN A 146 -30.13 -26.61 3.38
N LEU A 147 -30.66 -25.86 2.40
CA LEU A 147 -32.09 -25.77 2.09
C LEU A 147 -32.59 -26.84 1.12
N ARG A 148 -31.71 -27.65 0.51
CA ARG A 148 -32.13 -28.80 -0.34
C ARG A 148 -32.64 -30.00 0.43
N LEU A 149 -32.64 -29.99 1.77
CA LEU A 149 -33.08 -31.10 2.62
C LEU A 149 -34.41 -30.88 3.35
N ARG A 150 -35.12 -29.76 3.16
CA ARG A 150 -36.45 -29.59 3.75
C ARG A 150 -37.48 -29.15 2.69
N ARG A 151 -38.26 -30.10 2.29
CA ARG A 151 -39.44 -29.95 1.40
C ARG A 151 -40.66 -29.50 2.20
N PHE A 152 -41.43 -28.55 1.61
CA PHE A 152 -42.84 -28.18 1.85
C PHE A 152 -43.18 -27.21 2.98
N GLY A 153 -43.73 -26.04 2.59
CA GLY A 153 -44.72 -25.29 3.32
C GLY A 153 -44.68 -23.78 3.18
N ARG A 154 -45.44 -23.26 2.18
CA ARG A 154 -46.08 -21.91 2.13
C ARG A 154 -45.26 -20.61 2.17
N SER A 155 -45.61 -19.83 1.18
CA SER A 155 -45.14 -18.52 0.67
C SER A 155 -45.63 -17.31 1.48
N PRO A 156 -45.52 -16.05 0.93
CA PRO A 156 -44.34 -15.21 1.01
C PRO A 156 -44.71 -13.84 1.61
N ASP A 157 -43.78 -13.18 2.22
CA ASP A 157 -43.84 -11.73 2.25
C ASP A 157 -42.47 -11.22 1.81
N ARG A 158 -42.41 -10.57 0.63
CA ARG A 158 -41.26 -9.87 0.11
C ARG A 158 -41.29 -8.47 0.68
N SER A 159 -40.63 -8.27 1.79
CA SER A 159 -40.10 -6.94 2.09
C SER A 159 -38.81 -6.76 1.26
N VAL A 160 -38.89 -5.88 0.29
CA VAL A 160 -37.76 -5.34 -0.45
C VAL A 160 -36.83 -4.69 0.56
N GLY A 161 -35.74 -5.35 0.90
CA GLY A 161 -34.67 -4.76 1.73
C GLY A 161 -34.07 -3.57 1.02
N ASP A 162 -34.12 -2.44 1.68
CA ASP A 162 -33.63 -1.16 1.22
C ASP A 162 -32.10 -1.23 1.01
N ASP A 163 -31.65 -1.24 -0.24
CA ASP A 163 -30.23 -1.25 -0.62
C ASP A 163 -29.53 0.11 -0.36
N THR A 164 -30.29 1.13 0.05
CA THR A 164 -29.79 2.50 0.27
C THR A 164 -28.88 2.61 1.52
N ASN A 165 -29.06 1.77 2.54
CA ASN A 165 -28.24 1.80 3.76
C ASN A 165 -26.79 1.32 3.56
N LYS A 166 -26.48 0.58 2.49
CA LYS A 166 -25.13 0.02 2.29
C LYS A 166 -24.15 1.03 1.70
N ASP A 167 -24.63 1.97 0.91
CA ASP A 167 -23.77 3.01 0.32
C ASP A 167 -23.52 4.16 1.30
N GLU A 168 -24.49 4.48 2.18
CA GLU A 168 -24.33 5.45 3.27
C GLU A 168 -23.27 5.00 4.30
N ASP A 169 -23.17 3.71 4.62
CA ASP A 169 -22.15 3.18 5.54
C ASP A 169 -20.73 3.22 4.94
N LYS A 170 -20.59 3.09 3.63
CA LYS A 170 -19.29 3.12 2.92
C LYS A 170 -18.72 4.54 2.82
N ASP A 171 -19.56 5.53 2.50
CA ASP A 171 -19.15 6.93 2.44
C ASP A 171 -18.74 7.43 3.83
N THR A 172 -19.41 6.98 4.89
CA THR A 172 -19.04 7.30 6.28
C THR A 172 -17.69 6.71 6.68
N SER A 173 -17.31 5.51 6.19
CA SER A 173 -16.01 4.90 6.46
C SER A 173 -14.86 5.70 5.82
N ILE A 174 -15.01 6.09 4.55
CA ILE A 174 -14.01 6.88 3.83
C ILE A 174 -13.84 8.25 4.49
N GLU A 175 -14.93 8.90 4.89
CA GLU A 175 -14.85 10.21 5.55
C GLU A 175 -14.18 10.10 6.94
N ARG A 176 -14.39 9.01 7.70
CA ARG A 176 -13.63 8.76 8.94
C ARG A 176 -12.13 8.61 8.69
N GLN A 177 -11.73 7.89 7.62
CA GLN A 177 -10.33 7.78 7.22
C GLN A 177 -9.74 9.15 6.87
N LYS A 178 -10.45 9.94 6.05
CA LYS A 178 -10.04 11.29 5.67
C LYS A 178 -9.92 12.22 6.87
N GLU A 179 -10.86 12.16 7.81
CA GLU A 179 -10.82 12.95 9.05
C GLU A 179 -9.60 12.57 9.90
N ALA A 180 -9.36 11.27 10.11
CA ALA A 180 -8.20 10.79 10.85
C ALA A 180 -6.89 11.17 10.15
N PHE A 181 -6.85 11.11 8.81
CA PHE A 181 -5.69 11.51 8.02
C PHE A 181 -5.38 13.00 8.17
N ARG A 182 -6.38 13.89 8.06
CA ARG A 182 -6.19 15.35 8.26
C ARG A 182 -5.67 15.69 9.64
N LYS A 183 -6.20 15.06 10.69
CA LYS A 183 -5.70 15.25 12.07
C LYS A 183 -4.25 14.81 12.23
N GLN A 184 -3.82 13.78 11.52
CA GLN A 184 -2.43 13.32 11.53
C GLN A 184 -1.52 14.24 10.71
N ILE A 185 -1.99 14.84 9.62
CA ILE A 185 -1.29 15.91 8.90
C ILE A 185 -1.12 17.14 9.80
N GLU A 186 -2.18 17.55 10.51
CA GLU A 186 -2.11 18.66 11.49
C GLU A 186 -1.04 18.39 12.56
N LEU A 187 -1.03 17.18 13.12
CA LEU A 187 -0.03 16.77 14.10
C LEU A 187 1.39 16.80 13.50
N ALA A 188 1.57 16.24 12.30
CA ALA A 188 2.86 16.22 11.61
C ALA A 188 3.39 17.64 11.35
N ASN A 189 2.52 18.55 10.92
CA ASN A 189 2.85 19.97 10.75
C ASN A 189 3.26 20.63 12.08
N LEU A 190 2.53 20.33 13.18
CA LEU A 190 2.82 20.89 14.51
C LEU A 190 4.19 20.45 15.03
N VAL A 191 4.53 19.15 14.88
CA VAL A 191 5.79 18.60 15.40
C VAL A 191 6.93 18.65 14.39
N ASN A 192 6.68 19.16 13.18
CA ASN A 192 7.61 19.24 12.05
C ASN A 192 8.27 17.89 11.72
N LYS A 193 7.48 16.82 11.67
CA LYS A 193 7.93 15.46 11.33
C LYS A 193 7.26 14.98 10.05
N PRO A 194 7.95 14.22 9.17
CA PRO A 194 7.39 13.74 7.92
C PRO A 194 6.27 12.73 8.13
N LEU A 195 5.46 12.54 7.08
CA LEU A 195 4.36 11.58 7.04
C LEU A 195 4.79 10.27 6.38
N MET A 196 4.40 9.15 6.99
CA MET A 196 4.46 7.80 6.40
C MET A 196 3.05 7.36 6.04
N LEU A 197 2.79 7.14 4.74
CA LEU A 197 1.44 6.97 4.22
C LEU A 197 1.17 5.55 3.75
N HIS A 198 0.08 4.98 4.23
CA HIS A 198 -0.59 3.84 3.63
C HIS A 198 -1.66 4.31 2.67
N VAL A 199 -1.57 3.95 1.39
CA VAL A 199 -2.59 4.29 0.40
C VAL A 199 -2.87 3.08 -0.48
N ARG A 200 -4.14 2.67 -0.57
CA ARG A 200 -4.56 1.50 -1.35
C ARG A 200 -5.86 1.75 -2.09
N ASN A 201 -5.84 1.53 -3.41
CA ASN A 201 -7.01 1.64 -4.28
C ASN A 201 -8.05 0.53 -4.05
N PRO A 202 -9.31 0.70 -4.53
CA PRO A 202 -10.30 -0.36 -4.56
C PRO A 202 -9.83 -1.61 -5.32
N SER A 203 -10.31 -2.79 -4.93
CA SER A 203 -9.84 -4.09 -5.47
C SER A 203 -10.07 -4.28 -6.98
N GLU A 204 -10.97 -3.57 -7.60
CA GLU A 204 -11.24 -3.64 -9.05
C GLU A 204 -10.16 -2.98 -9.91
N GLU A 205 -9.46 -1.97 -9.36
CA GLU A 205 -8.37 -1.28 -10.04
C GLU A 205 -7.00 -1.93 -9.83
N ILE A 206 -6.87 -2.71 -8.76
CA ILE A 206 -5.64 -3.44 -8.39
C ILE A 206 -5.37 -4.66 -9.28
N SER A 207 -6.37 -5.15 -10.02
CA SER A 207 -6.28 -6.40 -10.79
C SER A 207 -5.16 -6.43 -11.83
N ASN A 208 -4.60 -5.29 -12.20
CA ASN A 208 -3.49 -5.22 -13.16
C ASN A 208 -2.09 -5.24 -12.52
N ILE A 209 -1.96 -4.87 -11.22
CA ILE A 209 -0.66 -4.81 -10.53
C ILE A 209 -0.56 -5.83 -9.39
N GLN A 210 -1.63 -6.06 -8.64
CA GLN A 210 -1.64 -6.95 -7.48
C GLN A 210 -2.18 -8.37 -7.74
N ALA A 211 -2.36 -8.78 -9.00
CA ALA A 211 -2.57 -10.19 -9.32
C ALA A 211 -1.27 -11.00 -9.09
N LEU A 212 -0.67 -10.83 -7.91
CA LEU A 212 0.37 -11.73 -7.44
C LEU A 212 -0.28 -13.11 -7.24
N PRO A 213 0.24 -14.18 -7.83
CA PRO A 213 -0.28 -15.51 -7.59
C PRO A 213 -0.14 -15.79 -6.10
N ARG A 214 -1.28 -15.86 -5.40
CA ARG A 214 -1.34 -16.44 -4.07
C ARG A 214 -0.85 -17.88 -4.23
N GLN A 215 0.36 -18.16 -3.82
CA GLN A 215 0.86 -19.53 -3.80
C GLN A 215 0.09 -20.29 -2.73
N SER A 216 -0.94 -21.02 -3.17
CA SER A 216 -1.32 -22.26 -2.49
C SER A 216 -0.15 -23.23 -2.68
N SER A 217 0.30 -23.84 -1.59
CA SER A 217 1.33 -24.87 -1.55
C SER A 217 1.32 -25.77 -2.79
N GLY A 218 2.39 -25.71 -3.58
CA GLY A 218 2.79 -26.76 -4.51
C GLY A 218 2.00 -26.86 -5.80
N GLN A 219 2.19 -25.93 -6.76
CA GLN A 219 2.34 -26.22 -8.18
C GLN A 219 2.59 -24.91 -8.92
N ALA A 220 3.72 -24.83 -9.59
CA ALA A 220 4.07 -23.72 -10.47
C ALA A 220 3.11 -23.69 -11.67
N ILE A 221 2.33 -22.61 -11.81
CA ILE A 221 1.61 -22.32 -13.05
C ILE A 221 2.20 -21.01 -13.61
N SER A 222 3.14 -21.19 -14.53
CA SER A 222 3.59 -20.13 -15.41
C SER A 222 2.48 -19.85 -16.44
N LYS A 223 1.71 -18.77 -16.25
CA LYS A 223 0.98 -18.11 -17.32
C LYS A 223 1.27 -16.62 -17.23
N GLN A 224 2.26 -16.22 -17.99
CA GLN A 224 2.57 -14.84 -18.34
C GLN A 224 1.39 -14.25 -19.12
N ILE A 225 0.85 -13.11 -18.66
CA ILE A 225 0.03 -12.23 -19.49
C ILE A 225 0.98 -11.08 -19.87
N PRO A 226 1.32 -10.93 -21.16
CA PRO A 226 2.26 -9.89 -21.59
C PRO A 226 1.57 -8.53 -21.58
N ILE A 227 2.26 -7.51 -21.08
CA ILE A 227 1.92 -6.07 -21.17
C ILE A 227 1.94 -5.54 -22.63
N SER A 228 2.21 -6.40 -23.62
CA SER A 228 2.38 -6.02 -25.04
C SER A 228 1.10 -5.67 -25.79
N ASN A 229 -0.06 -5.50 -25.19
CA ASN A 229 -1.34 -5.22 -25.86
C ASN A 229 -1.89 -3.80 -25.67
N ILE A 230 -1.08 -2.83 -25.24
CA ILE A 230 -1.40 -1.41 -25.40
C ILE A 230 -0.52 -0.87 -26.54
N SER A 231 -0.88 -1.23 -27.78
CA SER A 231 -0.31 -0.62 -28.97
C SER A 231 -1.02 0.70 -29.24
N LEU A 232 -0.40 1.79 -28.85
CA LEU A 232 -0.62 3.12 -29.41
C LEU A 232 0.13 3.19 -30.74
N ASP A 233 -0.41 2.60 -31.80
CA ASP A 233 -0.14 2.97 -33.19
C ASP A 233 -0.81 1.98 -34.12
N LYS A 234 -2.01 2.29 -34.56
CA LYS A 234 -2.58 1.90 -35.85
C LYS A 234 -3.91 2.60 -36.12
N ALA A 235 -3.84 3.91 -36.19
CA ALA A 235 -4.87 4.71 -36.86
C ALA A 235 -4.22 5.37 -38.08
N ARG A 236 -3.85 4.59 -39.07
CA ARG A 236 -3.66 5.05 -40.46
C ARG A 236 -3.77 3.86 -41.41
N ASP A 237 -4.59 4.10 -42.46
CA ASP A 237 -4.67 3.35 -43.71
C ASP A 237 -5.35 1.97 -43.70
N LYS A 238 -6.71 2.00 -43.74
CA LYS A 238 -7.44 1.06 -44.56
C LYS A 238 -8.44 1.83 -45.44
N GLN A 239 -8.08 1.97 -46.71
CA GLN A 239 -8.99 2.28 -47.79
C GLN A 239 -9.98 1.10 -47.95
N PHE A 240 -11.27 1.42 -47.93
CA PHE A 240 -12.32 0.50 -48.33
C PHE A 240 -12.61 0.69 -49.83
N PRO A 241 -12.81 -0.39 -50.59
CA PRO A 241 -13.25 -0.26 -51.98
C PRO A 241 -14.72 0.15 -52.04
N MET A 242 -15.04 1.07 -52.94
CA MET A 242 -16.39 1.48 -53.29
C MET A 242 -17.03 0.39 -54.15
N GLU A 243 -18.14 -0.18 -53.69
CA GLU A 243 -19.07 -0.91 -54.53
C GLU A 243 -20.32 -0.03 -54.79
N GLU A 244 -20.65 0.10 -56.06
CA GLU A 244 -21.79 0.84 -56.58
C GLU A 244 -23.12 0.06 -56.39
N GLY A 245 -24.18 0.83 -56.07
CA GLY A 245 -25.53 0.57 -56.54
C GLY A 245 -26.46 -0.15 -55.55
N GLY A 246 -27.41 0.62 -54.99
CA GLY A 246 -28.63 0.06 -54.38
C GLY A 246 -29.23 0.97 -53.29
N ASN A 247 -30.22 1.78 -53.62
CA ASN A 247 -31.00 2.56 -52.63
C ASN A 247 -31.76 1.61 -51.71
N PRO A 248 -31.53 1.68 -50.36
CA PRO A 248 -32.39 1.03 -49.40
C PRO A 248 -33.67 1.84 -49.09
N PRO A 249 -34.76 1.19 -48.69
CA PRO A 249 -36.03 1.84 -48.45
C PRO A 249 -36.01 2.81 -47.26
N VAL A 250 -36.64 3.97 -47.44
CA VAL A 250 -36.81 5.00 -46.43
C VAL A 250 -37.66 4.48 -45.26
N ARG A 251 -37.08 4.22 -44.12
CA ARG A 251 -37.80 4.02 -42.84
C ARG A 251 -38.09 5.40 -42.22
N LYS A 252 -39.38 5.70 -42.11
CA LYS A 252 -39.92 6.86 -41.37
C LYS A 252 -39.84 6.55 -39.84
N ASN A 253 -38.68 6.63 -39.25
CA ASN A 253 -38.56 6.80 -37.82
C ASN A 253 -37.40 7.76 -37.58
N GLY A 254 -37.70 8.89 -36.93
CA GLY A 254 -36.70 9.87 -36.54
C GLY A 254 -35.58 9.28 -35.68
N PRO A 255 -34.45 9.99 -35.57
CA PRO A 255 -33.34 9.51 -34.74
C PRO A 255 -33.83 9.30 -33.30
N PRO A 256 -33.34 8.24 -32.61
CA PRO A 256 -33.64 8.07 -31.22
C PRO A 256 -33.17 9.32 -30.45
N PRO A 257 -33.86 9.70 -29.36
CA PRO A 257 -33.43 10.83 -28.55
C PRO A 257 -31.97 10.56 -28.10
N LEU A 258 -31.11 11.58 -28.26
CA LEU A 258 -29.75 11.57 -27.75
C LEU A 258 -29.84 11.11 -26.28
N GLY A 259 -29.35 9.91 -26.02
CA GLY A 259 -29.18 9.44 -24.65
C GLY A 259 -28.37 10.48 -23.89
N LYS A 260 -28.81 10.83 -22.68
CA LYS A 260 -28.01 11.65 -21.79
C LYS A 260 -26.60 11.02 -21.83
N GLU A 261 -25.61 11.81 -22.26
CA GLU A 261 -24.20 11.44 -22.08
C GLU A 261 -24.04 11.12 -20.59
N GLU A 262 -23.87 9.84 -20.26
CA GLU A 262 -23.49 9.45 -18.91
C GLU A 262 -22.14 10.13 -18.66
N GLU A 263 -22.10 11.03 -17.69
CA GLU A 263 -20.82 11.58 -17.23
C GLU A 263 -19.88 10.41 -16.95
N PRO A 264 -18.63 10.44 -17.43
CA PRO A 264 -17.69 9.35 -17.19
C PRO A 264 -17.63 9.12 -15.69
N ARG A 265 -17.95 7.90 -15.25
CA ARG A 265 -17.90 7.53 -13.83
C ARG A 265 -16.53 7.94 -13.30
N ARG A 266 -16.51 8.84 -12.35
CA ARG A 266 -15.27 9.32 -11.72
C ARG A 266 -14.56 8.10 -11.11
N VAL A 267 -13.42 7.74 -11.70
CA VAL A 267 -12.56 6.69 -11.15
C VAL A 267 -12.11 7.14 -9.77
N VAL A 268 -12.49 6.39 -8.74
CA VAL A 268 -12.18 6.73 -7.35
C VAL A 268 -10.79 6.19 -7.03
N SER A 269 -9.81 7.09 -6.89
CA SER A 269 -8.44 6.73 -6.55
C SER A 269 -8.07 7.25 -5.16
N ALA A 270 -7.67 6.34 -4.28
CA ALA A 270 -7.15 6.68 -2.97
C ALA A 270 -5.85 7.49 -3.07
N TYR A 271 -5.00 7.22 -4.07
CA TYR A 271 -3.76 7.95 -4.31
C TYR A 271 -4.04 9.42 -4.67
N ARG A 272 -4.96 9.67 -5.60
CA ARG A 272 -5.32 11.04 -6.00
C ARG A 272 -5.99 11.82 -4.88
N ASP A 273 -6.87 11.18 -4.12
CA ASP A 273 -7.48 11.79 -2.93
C ASP A 273 -6.41 12.13 -1.89
N ALA A 274 -5.47 11.23 -1.61
CA ALA A 274 -4.37 11.48 -0.67
C ALA A 274 -3.47 12.62 -1.15
N VAL A 275 -3.06 12.64 -2.43
CA VAL A 275 -2.27 13.73 -3.03
C VAL A 275 -2.98 15.06 -2.92
N ALA A 276 -4.30 15.09 -3.21
CA ALA A 276 -5.09 16.33 -3.11
C ALA A 276 -5.14 16.88 -1.67
N ILE A 277 -5.36 16.01 -0.68
CA ILE A 277 -5.36 16.39 0.75
C ILE A 277 -3.98 16.89 1.17
N LEU A 278 -2.90 16.17 0.82
CA LEU A 278 -1.54 16.56 1.16
C LEU A 278 -1.15 17.92 0.56
N LYS A 279 -1.48 18.16 -0.72
CA LYS A 279 -1.19 19.44 -1.38
C LYS A 279 -1.91 20.61 -0.73
N ALA A 280 -3.10 20.37 -0.18
CA ALA A 280 -3.89 21.40 0.49
C ALA A 280 -3.43 21.69 1.93
N GLU A 281 -2.97 20.68 2.67
CA GLU A 281 -2.87 20.75 4.12
C GLU A 281 -1.47 20.43 4.68
N ALA A 282 -0.65 19.63 3.98
CA ALA A 282 0.67 19.24 4.50
C ALA A 282 1.73 20.31 4.26
N LYS A 283 2.54 20.59 5.31
CA LYS A 283 3.72 21.48 5.28
C LYS A 283 5.02 20.70 5.44
N VAL A 284 4.92 19.40 5.61
CA VAL A 284 6.04 18.47 5.83
C VAL A 284 6.16 17.50 4.66
N LYS A 285 7.30 16.81 4.57
CA LYS A 285 7.52 15.76 3.57
C LYS A 285 6.56 14.59 3.80
N ALA A 286 6.19 13.87 2.72
CA ALA A 286 5.37 12.67 2.79
C ALA A 286 5.96 11.55 1.95
N ASN A 287 5.92 10.31 2.45
CA ASN A 287 6.34 9.10 1.77
C ASN A 287 5.15 8.15 1.60
N PHE A 288 4.89 7.76 0.38
CA PHE A 288 3.92 6.70 0.05
C PHE A 288 4.64 5.35 0.18
N HIS A 289 4.43 4.68 1.32
CA HIS A 289 5.02 3.37 1.55
C HIS A 289 4.33 2.30 0.72
N PHE A 290 5.06 1.24 0.40
CA PHE A 290 4.59 0.08 -0.35
C PHE A 290 3.70 0.48 -1.54
N PHE A 291 4.20 1.38 -2.38
CA PHE A 291 3.41 1.87 -3.51
C PHE A 291 2.94 0.71 -4.40
N ALA A 292 1.63 0.70 -4.70
CA ALA A 292 0.97 -0.33 -5.49
C ALA A 292 -0.10 0.28 -6.44
N GLY A 293 0.07 1.54 -6.82
CA GLY A 293 -0.79 2.27 -7.76
C GLY A 293 -0.34 2.13 -9.21
N THR A 294 -0.98 2.88 -10.11
CA THR A 294 -0.64 2.95 -11.53
C THR A 294 0.59 3.83 -11.79
N ILE A 295 1.17 3.75 -12.99
CA ILE A 295 2.29 4.62 -13.39
C ILE A 295 1.88 6.09 -13.43
N GLU A 296 0.62 6.40 -13.77
CA GLU A 296 0.08 7.74 -13.77
C GLU A 296 0.02 8.30 -12.35
N GLU A 297 -0.51 7.54 -11.39
CA GLU A 297 -0.55 7.91 -9.97
C GLU A 297 0.86 8.09 -9.40
N PHE A 298 1.79 7.23 -9.80
CA PHE A 298 3.19 7.33 -9.41
C PHE A 298 3.82 8.65 -9.87
N LYS A 299 3.57 9.04 -11.13
CA LYS A 299 4.03 10.33 -11.67
C LYS A 299 3.40 11.50 -10.93
N GLU A 300 2.08 11.47 -10.68
CA GLU A 300 1.36 12.50 -9.94
C GLU A 300 1.94 12.71 -8.52
N ILE A 301 2.35 11.63 -7.83
CA ILE A 301 3.00 11.66 -6.51
C ILE A 301 4.37 12.35 -6.60
N LEU A 302 5.21 11.94 -7.56
CA LEU A 302 6.55 12.50 -7.72
C LEU A 302 6.52 13.97 -8.17
N ASP A 303 5.62 14.32 -9.09
CA ASP A 303 5.41 15.70 -9.57
C ASP A 303 4.90 16.61 -8.45
N ALA A 304 4.18 16.05 -7.46
CA ALA A 304 3.78 16.77 -6.27
C ALA A 304 4.93 16.95 -5.25
N GLY A 305 6.12 16.40 -5.51
CA GLY A 305 7.31 16.52 -4.65
C GLY A 305 7.36 15.52 -3.50
N PHE A 306 6.49 14.52 -3.49
CA PHE A 306 6.45 13.47 -2.46
C PHE A 306 7.44 12.34 -2.78
N TYR A 307 7.61 11.43 -1.81
CA TYR A 307 8.52 10.29 -1.86
C TYR A 307 7.75 8.99 -1.95
N VAL A 308 8.42 7.94 -2.41
CA VAL A 308 7.87 6.59 -2.49
C VAL A 308 8.89 5.59 -1.97
N SER A 309 8.43 4.56 -1.25
CA SER A 309 9.28 3.45 -0.84
C SER A 309 8.80 2.12 -1.41
N PHE A 310 9.76 1.21 -1.61
CA PHE A 310 9.54 -0.10 -2.23
C PHE A 310 9.89 -1.20 -1.26
N THR A 311 9.04 -2.23 -1.21
CA THR A 311 9.20 -3.43 -0.39
C THR A 311 9.87 -4.58 -1.15
N GLY A 312 9.99 -5.74 -0.49
CA GLY A 312 10.48 -6.98 -1.07
C GLY A 312 9.70 -7.47 -2.31
N VAL A 313 8.51 -6.94 -2.58
CA VAL A 313 7.68 -7.28 -3.75
C VAL A 313 8.44 -7.09 -5.06
N ILE A 314 9.30 -6.08 -5.16
CA ILE A 314 10.07 -5.77 -6.38
C ILE A 314 11.06 -6.88 -6.77
N THR A 315 11.39 -7.79 -5.86
CA THR A 315 12.30 -8.90 -6.13
C THR A 315 11.67 -10.05 -6.93
N PHE A 316 10.32 -10.06 -7.06
CA PHE A 316 9.59 -11.12 -7.76
C PHE A 316 8.43 -10.60 -8.65
N ALA A 317 8.05 -9.32 -8.55
CA ALA A 317 6.99 -8.67 -9.34
C ALA A 317 7.62 -7.68 -10.34
N LYS A 318 7.67 -8.09 -11.61
CA LYS A 318 8.36 -7.34 -12.68
C LYS A 318 7.70 -6.02 -13.05
N GLU A 319 6.40 -5.89 -12.78
CA GLU A 319 5.62 -4.68 -13.02
C GLU A 319 6.15 -3.45 -12.29
N TYR A 320 6.93 -3.64 -11.23
CA TYR A 320 7.60 -2.55 -10.52
C TYR A 320 8.87 -2.03 -11.22
N GLU A 321 9.42 -2.76 -12.20
CA GLU A 321 10.67 -2.36 -12.85
C GLU A 321 10.54 -1.02 -13.57
N GLU A 322 9.41 -0.78 -14.25
CA GLU A 322 9.14 0.49 -14.94
C GLU A 322 9.05 1.66 -13.96
N LEU A 323 8.35 1.47 -12.83
CA LEU A 323 8.20 2.48 -11.78
C LEU A 323 9.58 2.87 -11.21
N ILE A 324 10.39 1.86 -10.87
CA ILE A 324 11.73 2.09 -10.32
C ILE A 324 12.65 2.76 -11.37
N GLN A 325 12.61 2.33 -12.63
CA GLN A 325 13.40 2.97 -13.69
C GLN A 325 13.06 4.45 -13.86
N TYR A 326 11.77 4.79 -13.80
CA TYR A 326 11.29 6.16 -13.95
C TYR A 326 11.66 7.04 -12.75
N ALA A 327 11.55 6.53 -11.51
CA ALA A 327 11.73 7.31 -10.29
C ALA A 327 13.12 7.98 -10.20
N PRO A 328 13.24 9.27 -9.88
CA PRO A 328 14.50 9.86 -9.47
C PRO A 328 15.04 9.18 -8.20
N MET A 329 16.36 8.94 -8.15
CA MET A 329 16.97 8.25 -7.01
C MET A 329 16.76 9.00 -5.68
N ASP A 330 16.75 10.33 -5.70
CA ASP A 330 16.53 11.19 -4.54
C ASP A 330 15.07 11.24 -4.06
N ARG A 331 14.16 10.48 -4.67
CA ARG A 331 12.73 10.42 -4.34
C ARG A 331 12.25 9.06 -3.91
N ILE A 332 13.15 8.08 -3.85
CA ILE A 332 12.81 6.72 -3.45
C ILE A 332 13.54 6.30 -2.17
N MET A 333 12.92 5.40 -1.43
CA MET A 333 13.50 4.74 -0.25
C MET A 333 13.25 3.24 -0.31
N SER A 334 13.91 2.48 0.57
CA SER A 334 13.79 1.03 0.67
C SER A 334 13.21 0.63 2.03
N GLU A 335 12.35 -0.39 2.01
CA GLU A 335 11.69 -0.91 3.20
C GLU A 335 11.43 -2.40 3.09
N THR A 336 11.05 -3.04 4.20
CA THR A 336 10.63 -4.44 4.20
C THR A 336 9.15 -4.63 4.35
N ASP A 337 8.48 -3.79 5.12
CA ASP A 337 7.12 -4.00 5.62
C ASP A 337 7.00 -5.32 6.39
N CYS A 338 8.07 -5.70 7.10
CA CYS A 338 8.11 -6.94 7.87
C CYS A 338 7.11 -6.92 9.04
N PRO A 339 6.44 -8.05 9.31
CA PRO A 339 6.74 -9.43 8.94
C PRO A 339 6.25 -9.87 7.55
N TYR A 340 5.65 -8.98 6.78
CA TYR A 340 4.99 -9.25 5.49
C TYR A 340 5.98 -9.18 4.32
N VAL A 341 5.55 -9.63 3.13
CA VAL A 341 6.18 -9.40 1.81
C VAL A 341 7.67 -9.76 1.75
N THR A 342 8.04 -10.91 2.26
CA THR A 342 9.42 -11.40 2.28
C THR A 342 10.04 -11.39 0.87
N PRO A 343 11.22 -10.79 0.65
CA PRO A 343 11.87 -10.76 -0.66
C PRO A 343 12.41 -12.14 -1.08
N ALA A 344 12.67 -12.33 -2.39
CA ALA A 344 13.52 -13.41 -2.84
C ALA A 344 14.97 -13.14 -2.36
N PRO A 345 15.77 -14.15 -1.95
CA PRO A 345 15.46 -15.60 -2.01
C PRO A 345 14.74 -16.16 -0.77
N TYR A 346 14.28 -15.31 0.15
CA TYR A 346 13.75 -15.72 1.45
C TYR A 346 12.24 -16.00 1.46
N ARG A 347 11.58 -16.03 0.29
CA ARG A 347 10.14 -16.31 0.16
C ARG A 347 9.70 -17.52 1.01
N GLY A 348 8.51 -17.40 1.64
CA GLY A 348 7.98 -18.45 2.54
C GLY A 348 8.52 -18.42 3.97
N LYS A 349 9.41 -17.47 4.29
CA LYS A 349 9.85 -17.19 5.67
C LYS A 349 9.21 -15.91 6.18
N ARG A 350 9.15 -15.71 7.50
CA ARG A 350 8.82 -14.40 8.08
C ARG A 350 9.85 -13.37 7.61
N ASN A 351 9.38 -12.22 7.13
CA ASN A 351 10.25 -11.11 6.75
C ASN A 351 10.87 -10.46 7.99
N GLU A 352 12.02 -9.81 7.81
CA GLU A 352 12.71 -9.05 8.86
C GLU A 352 13.49 -7.87 8.27
N PRO A 353 13.82 -6.82 9.08
CA PRO A 353 14.43 -5.59 8.55
C PRO A 353 15.75 -5.81 7.82
N LEU A 354 16.53 -6.81 8.21
CA LEU A 354 17.80 -7.14 7.57
C LEU A 354 17.64 -7.46 6.07
N TYR A 355 16.46 -7.95 5.65
CA TYR A 355 16.19 -8.31 4.26
C TYR A 355 15.94 -7.10 3.35
N VAL A 356 15.94 -5.87 3.87
CA VAL A 356 15.94 -4.65 3.06
C VAL A 356 17.14 -4.61 2.11
N LYS A 357 18.22 -5.31 2.42
CA LYS A 357 19.40 -5.47 1.54
C LYS A 357 19.05 -6.06 0.17
N GLU A 358 18.11 -7.00 0.12
CA GLU A 358 17.65 -7.57 -1.15
C GLU A 358 16.82 -6.57 -1.96
N VAL A 359 16.08 -5.69 -1.27
CA VAL A 359 15.35 -4.59 -1.92
C VAL A 359 16.35 -3.60 -2.55
N VAL A 360 17.35 -3.16 -1.78
CA VAL A 360 18.41 -2.26 -2.26
C VAL A 360 19.17 -2.87 -3.44
N LYS A 361 19.53 -4.15 -3.35
CA LYS A 361 20.18 -4.90 -4.43
C LYS A 361 19.34 -4.92 -5.71
N LYS A 362 18.02 -5.15 -5.58
CA LYS A 362 17.11 -5.16 -6.73
C LYS A 362 16.95 -3.76 -7.33
N ILE A 363 16.89 -2.71 -6.53
CA ILE A 363 16.89 -1.32 -7.01
C ILE A 363 18.19 -1.02 -7.78
N ALA A 364 19.35 -1.42 -7.25
CA ALA A 364 20.65 -1.26 -7.91
C ALA A 364 20.67 -1.93 -9.28
N GLU A 365 20.17 -3.17 -9.38
CA GLU A 365 20.05 -3.94 -10.62
C GLU A 365 19.20 -3.19 -11.66
N ILE A 366 17.99 -2.75 -11.27
CA ILE A 366 17.05 -2.06 -12.16
C ILE A 366 17.62 -0.70 -12.62
N LYS A 367 18.23 0.06 -11.71
CA LYS A 367 18.86 1.37 -11.99
C LYS A 367 20.19 1.25 -12.70
N LYS A 368 20.77 0.06 -12.81
CA LYS A 368 22.11 -0.20 -13.38
C LYS A 368 23.20 0.63 -12.67
N LEU A 369 23.10 0.72 -11.34
CA LEU A 369 24.07 1.37 -10.47
C LEU A 369 24.84 0.32 -9.67
N SER A 370 25.99 0.69 -9.09
CA SER A 370 26.66 -0.19 -8.12
C SER A 370 25.83 -0.33 -6.84
N LEU A 371 25.97 -1.47 -6.17
CA LEU A 371 25.26 -1.73 -4.90
C LEU A 371 25.64 -0.69 -3.84
N GLU A 372 26.93 -0.36 -3.77
CA GLU A 372 27.49 0.62 -2.81
C GLU A 372 26.85 1.98 -3.00
N LYS A 373 26.84 2.49 -4.27
CA LYS A 373 26.24 3.79 -4.57
C LYS A 373 24.74 3.81 -4.26
N THR A 374 24.04 2.75 -4.62
CA THR A 374 22.59 2.66 -4.36
C THR A 374 22.30 2.61 -2.87
N ALA A 375 23.05 1.82 -2.10
CA ALA A 375 22.88 1.75 -0.65
C ALA A 375 23.16 3.10 0.02
N GLU A 376 24.21 3.80 -0.40
CA GLU A 376 24.54 5.13 0.12
C GLU A 376 23.44 6.16 -0.19
N GLU A 377 22.98 6.23 -1.45
CA GLU A 377 21.93 7.17 -1.85
C GLU A 377 20.61 6.90 -1.10
N LEU A 378 20.16 5.64 -1.01
CA LEU A 378 18.91 5.30 -0.30
C LEU A 378 19.03 5.54 1.21
N PHE A 379 20.20 5.29 1.80
CA PHE A 379 20.46 5.58 3.21
C PHE A 379 20.42 7.09 3.49
N GLU A 380 21.07 7.90 2.67
CA GLU A 380 21.07 9.36 2.82
C GLU A 380 19.70 9.99 2.50
N ASN A 381 18.93 9.44 1.55
CA ASN A 381 17.55 9.84 1.30
C ASN A 381 16.71 9.67 2.56
N ALA A 382 16.77 8.50 3.20
CA ALA A 382 16.03 8.22 4.42
C ALA A 382 16.48 9.11 5.57
N ARG A 383 17.79 9.27 5.76
CA ARG A 383 18.34 10.18 6.78
C ARG A 383 17.87 11.62 6.60
N GLY A 384 17.96 12.13 5.38
CA GLY A 384 17.52 13.49 5.06
C GLY A 384 16.01 13.67 5.07
N PHE A 385 15.24 12.58 4.85
CA PHE A 385 13.79 12.60 4.94
C PHE A 385 13.32 12.67 6.38
N PHE A 386 13.88 11.84 7.27
CA PHE A 386 13.48 11.70 8.68
C PHE A 386 14.28 12.57 9.65
N ASP A 387 15.31 13.26 9.19
CA ASP A 387 16.22 14.09 10.02
C ASP A 387 16.91 13.26 11.15
N ILE A 388 17.59 12.15 10.79
CA ILE A 388 18.22 11.18 11.71
C ILE A 388 19.71 10.93 11.41
#